data_643bcb0c474557c3e044da79b46508cf
#
_entry.id   643bcb0c474557c3e044da79b46508cf
#
_cell.length_a   1.000
_cell.length_b   1.000
_cell.length_c   1.000
_cell.angle_alpha   90.00
_cell.angle_beta   90.00
_cell.angle_gamma   90.00
#
_symmetry.space_group_name_H-M   'P 1'
#
loop_
_entity.id
_entity.type
_entity.pdbx_description
1 polymer ?
#
loop_
_entity_poly.entity_id
_entity_poly.type
_entity_poly.pdbx_seq_one_letter_code
_entity_poly.pdbx_strand_id
1 'polypeptide(L)'
;MEVKYENVKLPECDCTNVPVQLTDETMQERLNKVLDRMNRENFDSLVIYADLEHGNNFEYLTGFLPRFEEALLVLNSNGNHYMVLGNENLNKASKARIKNTSIHCPHFSLPNQPMDVKEGIKDILKRCEFKSGDKVGIVGWKNFTSKYEDNAQLFDVPYYVVDTIKELVGSNVFNATRLFIGEDGARCTNNVN
;
A
#
# COMPACT_ATOMS: atom_id res chain seq x y z
N MET A 1 34.35 25.80 13.70
CA MET A 1 34.45 24.39 13.26
C MET A 1 35.50 24.39 12.15
N GLU A 2 36.64 23.76 12.41
CA GLU A 2 37.74 23.71 11.45
C GLU A 2 37.57 22.44 10.61
N VAL A 3 37.47 22.60 9.30
CA VAL A 3 37.31 21.48 8.36
C VAL A 3 38.69 21.14 7.79
N LYS A 4 39.12 19.88 7.93
CA LYS A 4 40.38 19.38 7.36
C LYS A 4 40.09 18.37 6.26
N TYR A 5 40.89 18.43 5.19
CA TYR A 5 40.92 17.37 4.18
C TYR A 5 41.89 16.29 4.64
N GLU A 6 41.37 15.05 4.81
CA GLU A 6 42.18 13.89 5.18
C GLU A 6 41.84 12.72 4.25
N ASN A 7 42.84 11.90 3.96
CA ASN A 7 42.62 10.61 3.30
C ASN A 7 42.02 9.65 4.34
N VAL A 8 40.76 9.27 4.16
CA VAL A 8 40.10 8.29 4.99
C VAL A 8 40.01 6.95 4.26
N LYS A 9 40.30 5.85 4.96
CA LYS A 9 40.04 4.50 4.46
C LYS A 9 38.51 4.36 4.41
N LEU A 10 37.98 4.03 3.24
CA LEU A 10 36.53 3.71 3.12
C LEU A 10 36.22 2.51 4.02
N PRO A 11 35.06 2.50 4.70
CA PRO A 11 34.64 1.33 5.44
C PRO A 11 34.51 0.14 4.48
N GLU A 12 34.97 -1.02 4.94
CA GLU A 12 34.72 -2.25 4.22
C GLU A 12 33.24 -2.54 4.25
N CYS A 13 32.57 -2.43 3.09
CA CYS A 13 31.19 -2.86 2.96
C CYS A 13 31.19 -4.37 2.77
N ASP A 14 30.91 -5.10 3.82
CA ASP A 14 30.70 -6.54 3.76
C ASP A 14 29.37 -6.82 3.07
N CYS A 15 29.37 -6.79 1.74
CA CYS A 15 28.22 -7.18 0.93
C CYS A 15 28.36 -8.64 0.54
N THR A 16 27.54 -9.50 1.10
CA THR A 16 27.36 -10.82 0.52
C THR A 16 26.74 -10.65 -0.86
N ASN A 17 27.30 -11.25 -1.89
CA ASN A 17 26.75 -11.22 -3.26
C ASN A 17 25.50 -12.09 -3.40
N VAL A 18 25.00 -12.65 -2.33
CA VAL A 18 23.81 -13.51 -2.31
C VAL A 18 22.62 -12.67 -1.84
N PRO A 19 21.60 -12.46 -2.67
CA PRO A 19 20.38 -11.78 -2.25
C PRO A 19 19.72 -12.53 -1.08
N VAL A 20 19.42 -11.83 -0.02
CA VAL A 20 18.62 -12.38 1.08
C VAL A 20 17.16 -12.39 0.63
N GLN A 21 16.62 -13.59 0.43
CA GLN A 21 15.18 -13.73 0.15
C GLN A 21 14.39 -13.71 1.46
N LEU A 22 13.35 -12.90 1.48
CA LEU A 22 12.39 -12.93 2.59
C LEU A 22 11.64 -14.25 2.58
N THR A 23 11.54 -14.91 3.73
CA THR A 23 10.80 -16.16 3.88
C THR A 23 9.28 -15.92 3.87
N ASP A 24 8.50 -16.97 3.67
CA ASP A 24 7.04 -16.88 3.72
C ASP A 24 6.55 -16.55 5.14
N GLU A 25 7.26 -17.03 6.16
CA GLU A 25 6.98 -16.72 7.56
C GLU A 25 7.16 -15.21 7.83
N THR A 26 8.24 -14.62 7.32
CA THR A 26 8.48 -13.17 7.43
C THR A 26 7.36 -12.38 6.74
N MET A 27 6.93 -12.81 5.57
CA MET A 27 5.85 -12.13 4.85
C MET A 27 4.50 -12.26 5.57
N GLN A 28 4.22 -13.44 6.14
CA GLN A 28 3.03 -13.65 6.96
C GLN A 28 3.06 -12.81 8.24
N GLU A 29 4.22 -12.68 8.88
CA GLU A 29 4.40 -11.83 10.05
C GLU A 29 4.12 -10.35 9.73
N ARG A 30 4.61 -9.87 8.58
CA ARG A 30 4.33 -8.51 8.10
C ARG A 30 2.83 -8.27 7.93
N LEU A 31 2.14 -9.22 7.30
CA LEU A 31 0.69 -9.15 7.14
C LEU A 31 -0.01 -9.12 8.50
N ASN A 32 0.36 -10.02 9.40
CA ASN A 32 -0.24 -10.08 10.75
C ASN A 32 -0.07 -8.77 11.51
N LYS A 33 1.12 -8.14 11.44
CA LYS A 33 1.37 -6.82 12.04
C LYS A 33 0.43 -5.72 11.52
N VAL A 34 0.14 -5.74 10.22
CA VAL A 34 -0.78 -4.77 9.61
C VAL A 34 -2.22 -5.07 10.02
N LEU A 35 -2.64 -6.33 9.98
CA LEU A 35 -4.00 -6.74 10.37
C LEU A 35 -4.28 -6.48 11.85
N ASP A 36 -3.31 -6.67 12.74
CA ASP A 36 -3.44 -6.34 14.16
C ASP A 36 -3.70 -4.85 14.38
N ARG A 37 -3.01 -3.98 13.63
CA ARG A 37 -3.22 -2.53 13.70
C ARG A 37 -4.56 -2.12 13.13
N MET A 38 -4.92 -2.70 11.99
CA MET A 38 -6.23 -2.54 11.38
C MET A 38 -7.35 -2.87 12.36
N ASN A 39 -7.26 -4.02 13.04
CA ASN A 39 -8.24 -4.48 14.00
C ASN A 39 -8.31 -3.59 15.25
N ARG A 40 -7.16 -3.18 15.81
CA ARG A 40 -7.10 -2.27 16.97
C ARG A 40 -7.80 -0.94 16.72
N GLU A 41 -7.80 -0.50 15.46
CA GLU A 41 -8.43 0.75 15.06
C GLU A 41 -9.82 0.57 14.45
N ASN A 42 -10.33 -0.67 14.44
CA ASN A 42 -11.65 -1.03 13.93
C ASN A 42 -11.85 -0.57 12.46
N PHE A 43 -10.85 -0.73 11.61
CA PHE A 43 -11.03 -0.60 10.17
C PHE A 43 -11.63 -1.89 9.59
N ASP A 44 -12.67 -1.75 8.78
CA ASP A 44 -13.26 -2.85 8.02
C ASP A 44 -12.39 -3.21 6.82
N SER A 45 -11.75 -2.20 6.23
CA SER A 45 -10.83 -2.38 5.10
C SER A 45 -9.68 -1.39 5.14
N LEU A 46 -8.50 -1.82 4.63
CA LEU A 46 -7.38 -0.94 4.28
C LEU A 46 -7.18 -0.96 2.77
N VAL A 47 -7.00 0.21 2.17
CA VAL A 47 -6.69 0.40 0.76
C VAL A 47 -5.29 0.96 0.66
N ILE A 48 -4.33 0.15 0.26
CA ILE A 48 -2.92 0.50 0.15
C ILE A 48 -2.64 0.86 -1.31
N TYR A 49 -2.34 2.13 -1.55
CA TYR A 49 -1.99 2.66 -2.86
C TYR A 49 -0.51 2.45 -3.16
N ALA A 50 -0.21 2.26 -4.43
CA ALA A 50 1.15 2.23 -4.93
C ALA A 50 1.26 2.76 -6.36
N ASP A 51 2.36 3.43 -6.63
CA ASP A 51 2.93 3.69 -7.93
C ASP A 51 4.44 3.36 -7.90
N LEU A 52 5.18 3.71 -8.94
CA LEU A 52 6.61 3.40 -9.02
C LEU A 52 7.44 4.02 -7.88
N GLU A 53 7.08 5.22 -7.42
CA GLU A 53 7.87 5.98 -6.45
C GLU A 53 7.32 5.86 -5.02
N HIS A 54 6.02 5.58 -4.89
CA HIS A 54 5.30 5.60 -3.62
C HIS A 54 4.72 4.23 -3.23
N GLY A 55 5.39 3.15 -3.60
CA GLY A 55 4.89 1.79 -3.44
C GLY A 55 5.41 1.01 -2.23
N ASN A 56 6.23 1.60 -1.36
CA ASN A 56 6.90 0.85 -0.29
C ASN A 56 5.96 0.15 0.70
N ASN A 57 4.78 0.71 0.99
CA ASN A 57 3.79 0.08 1.87
C ASN A 57 3.12 -1.12 1.19
N PHE A 58 2.90 -1.03 -0.11
CA PHE A 58 2.40 -2.11 -0.94
C PHE A 58 3.45 -3.23 -1.09
N GLU A 59 4.70 -2.88 -1.44
CA GLU A 59 5.80 -3.83 -1.58
C GLU A 59 6.07 -4.60 -0.30
N TYR A 60 5.97 -3.94 0.85
CA TYR A 60 6.15 -4.56 2.17
C TYR A 60 5.30 -5.81 2.37
N LEU A 61 4.09 -5.84 1.79
CA LEU A 61 3.14 -6.95 1.87
C LEU A 61 3.15 -7.86 0.65
N THR A 62 3.41 -7.31 -0.53
CA THR A 62 3.25 -8.05 -1.79
C THR A 62 4.54 -8.64 -2.32
N GLY A 63 5.69 -8.06 -1.92
CA GLY A 63 7.00 -8.45 -2.39
C GLY A 63 7.36 -7.91 -3.79
N PHE A 64 6.57 -7.00 -4.37
CA PHE A 64 6.93 -6.30 -5.61
C PHE A 64 6.38 -4.87 -5.65
N LEU A 65 7.01 -4.02 -6.46
CA LEU A 65 6.51 -2.68 -6.80
C LEU A 65 5.77 -2.70 -8.14
N PRO A 66 4.64 -2.01 -8.27
CA PRO A 66 4.06 -1.74 -9.58
C PRO A 66 5.03 -0.83 -10.36
N ARG A 67 5.32 -1.18 -11.61
CA ARG A 67 6.15 -0.36 -12.49
C ARG A 67 5.27 0.20 -13.59
N PHE A 68 5.46 1.50 -13.85
CA PHE A 68 4.77 2.27 -14.89
C PHE A 68 3.29 2.55 -14.65
N GLU A 69 2.65 1.87 -13.72
CA GLU A 69 1.21 1.91 -13.45
C GLU A 69 0.92 2.14 -11.98
N GLU A 70 -0.33 2.40 -11.69
CA GLU A 70 -0.86 2.44 -10.32
C GLU A 70 -1.33 1.03 -9.89
N ALA A 71 -1.44 0.82 -8.59
CA ALA A 71 -1.99 -0.39 -8.00
C ALA A 71 -2.67 -0.11 -6.66
N LEU A 72 -3.64 -0.94 -6.31
CA LEU A 72 -4.19 -1.00 -4.96
C LEU A 72 -4.07 -2.43 -4.41
N LEU A 73 -3.72 -2.54 -3.14
CA LEU A 73 -3.96 -3.73 -2.34
C LEU A 73 -5.07 -3.40 -1.33
N VAL A 74 -6.17 -4.14 -1.38
CA VAL A 74 -7.28 -4.01 -0.45
C VAL A 74 -7.24 -5.18 0.52
N LEU A 75 -7.10 -4.88 1.80
CA LEU A 75 -7.18 -5.84 2.90
C LEU A 75 -8.53 -5.68 3.59
N ASN A 76 -9.34 -6.72 3.61
CA ASN A 76 -10.62 -6.72 4.32
C ASN A 76 -10.50 -7.49 5.63
N SER A 77 -11.20 -7.04 6.66
CA SER A 77 -11.24 -7.67 8.00
C SER A 77 -11.82 -9.08 7.98
N ASN A 78 -12.58 -9.46 6.94
CA ASN A 78 -13.09 -10.81 6.73
C ASN A 78 -12.05 -11.80 6.18
N GLY A 79 -10.81 -11.35 5.93
CA GLY A 79 -9.72 -12.17 5.39
C GLY A 79 -9.66 -12.25 3.87
N ASN A 80 -10.58 -11.64 3.13
CA ASN A 80 -10.50 -11.51 1.68
C ASN A 80 -9.60 -10.34 1.31
N HIS A 81 -8.64 -10.58 0.43
CA HIS A 81 -7.72 -9.55 -0.04
C HIS A 81 -7.77 -9.44 -1.55
N TYR A 82 -7.76 -8.21 -2.05
CA TYR A 82 -7.88 -7.89 -3.47
C TYR A 82 -6.68 -7.09 -3.93
N MET A 83 -6.22 -7.41 -5.13
CA MET A 83 -5.15 -6.67 -5.79
C MET A 83 -5.70 -6.08 -7.09
N VAL A 84 -5.84 -4.75 -7.12
CA VAL A 84 -6.39 -4.02 -8.27
C VAL A 84 -5.22 -3.48 -9.08
N LEU A 85 -5.10 -3.90 -10.34
CA LEU A 85 -3.92 -3.69 -11.18
C LEU A 85 -4.29 -3.27 -12.58
N GLY A 86 -3.44 -2.45 -13.19
CA GLY A 86 -3.48 -2.12 -14.62
C GLY A 86 -2.98 -3.26 -15.52
N ASN A 87 -2.89 -2.99 -16.82
CA ASN A 87 -2.55 -3.97 -17.85
C ASN A 87 -1.19 -4.64 -17.64
N GLU A 88 -0.17 -3.82 -17.31
CA GLU A 88 1.23 -4.29 -17.28
C GLU A 88 1.55 -5.11 -16.01
N ASN A 89 0.80 -4.87 -14.93
CA ASN A 89 1.06 -5.51 -13.65
C ASN A 89 0.06 -6.64 -13.31
N LEU A 90 -0.98 -6.84 -14.10
CA LEU A 90 -2.05 -7.81 -13.79
C LEU A 90 -1.51 -9.25 -13.59
N ASN A 91 -0.53 -9.66 -14.38
CA ASN A 91 0.08 -10.98 -14.27
C ASN A 91 0.95 -11.16 -13.02
N LYS A 92 1.36 -10.06 -12.35
CA LYS A 92 2.17 -10.11 -11.13
C LYS A 92 1.36 -10.50 -9.90
N ALA A 93 0.03 -10.39 -9.95
CA ALA A 93 -0.84 -10.76 -8.84
C ALA A 93 -0.64 -12.22 -8.38
N SER A 94 -0.39 -13.13 -9.32
CA SER A 94 -0.12 -14.55 -9.03
C SER A 94 1.24 -14.80 -8.37
N LYS A 95 2.14 -13.82 -8.39
CA LYS A 95 3.48 -13.88 -7.78
C LYS A 95 3.57 -13.08 -6.49
N ALA A 96 2.50 -12.41 -6.11
CA ALA A 96 2.46 -11.67 -4.86
C ALA A 96 2.58 -12.61 -3.67
N ARG A 97 3.32 -12.17 -2.65
CA ARG A 97 3.60 -12.93 -1.42
C ARG A 97 2.41 -12.92 -0.43
N ILE A 98 1.30 -12.36 -0.84
CA ILE A 98 0.03 -12.36 -0.12
C ILE A 98 -1.04 -13.05 -0.97
N LYS A 99 -1.85 -13.91 -0.34
CA LYS A 99 -3.00 -14.50 -1.03
C LYS A 99 -3.98 -13.39 -1.40
N ASN A 100 -4.36 -13.34 -2.68
CA ASN A 100 -5.22 -12.27 -3.18
C ASN A 100 -6.11 -12.76 -4.32
N THR A 101 -7.18 -11.98 -4.59
CA THR A 101 -7.96 -12.05 -5.82
C THR A 101 -7.60 -10.84 -6.67
N SER A 102 -7.10 -11.07 -7.89
CA SER A 102 -6.74 -9.97 -8.79
C SER A 102 -7.97 -9.39 -9.48
N ILE A 103 -7.98 -8.07 -9.61
CA ILE A 103 -9.01 -7.29 -10.30
C ILE A 103 -8.30 -6.39 -11.32
N HIS A 104 -8.69 -6.53 -12.58
CA HIS A 104 -8.16 -5.67 -13.64
C HIS A 104 -8.85 -4.30 -13.59
N CYS A 105 -8.05 -3.23 -13.60
CA CYS A 105 -8.50 -1.84 -13.63
C CYS A 105 -7.73 -1.07 -14.71
N PRO A 106 -8.27 -0.92 -15.91
CA PRO A 106 -7.61 -0.17 -16.99
C PRO A 106 -7.32 1.28 -16.68
N HIS A 107 -8.02 1.89 -15.69
CA HIS A 107 -7.74 3.24 -15.24
C HIS A 107 -6.35 3.41 -14.61
N PHE A 108 -5.74 2.31 -14.16
CA PHE A 108 -4.39 2.28 -13.60
C PHE A 108 -3.31 2.04 -14.64
N SER A 109 -3.70 1.82 -15.90
CA SER A 109 -2.78 1.49 -16.98
C SER A 109 -2.01 2.71 -17.48
N LEU A 110 -1.01 2.46 -18.31
CA LEU A 110 -0.15 3.49 -18.91
C LEU A 110 -0.96 4.54 -19.67
N PRO A 111 -0.43 5.78 -19.78
CA PRO A 111 -1.05 6.82 -20.61
C PRO A 111 -1.29 6.33 -22.04
N ASN A 112 -2.41 6.74 -22.60
CA ASN A 112 -2.87 6.40 -23.96
C ASN A 112 -3.21 4.91 -24.19
N GLN A 113 -3.25 4.09 -23.15
CA GLN A 113 -3.85 2.77 -23.28
C GLN A 113 -5.39 2.87 -23.25
N PRO A 114 -6.10 1.98 -23.97
CA PRO A 114 -7.56 2.00 -23.97
C PRO A 114 -8.13 1.79 -22.58
N MET A 115 -9.06 2.65 -22.20
CA MET A 115 -9.88 2.49 -21.00
C MET A 115 -11.31 2.04 -21.37
N ASP A 116 -11.47 1.46 -22.57
CA ASP A 116 -12.76 1.06 -23.14
C ASP A 116 -13.32 -0.17 -22.44
N VAL A 117 -13.53 -0.05 -21.15
CA VAL A 117 -14.24 -1.05 -20.35
C VAL A 117 -15.67 -0.61 -20.17
N LYS A 118 -16.58 -1.56 -20.17
CA LYS A 118 -18.02 -1.31 -19.94
C LYS A 118 -18.34 -0.95 -18.48
N GLU A 119 -17.32 -0.94 -17.61
CA GLU A 119 -17.45 -0.69 -16.18
C GLU A 119 -16.65 0.55 -15.81
N GLY A 120 -17.26 1.45 -15.03
CA GLY A 120 -16.55 2.56 -14.39
C GLY A 120 -15.69 2.07 -13.23
N ILE A 121 -14.74 2.92 -12.78
CA ILE A 121 -13.86 2.58 -11.65
C ILE A 121 -14.64 2.20 -10.38
N LYS A 122 -15.80 2.80 -10.17
CA LYS A 122 -16.69 2.47 -9.05
C LYS A 122 -17.18 1.02 -9.09
N ASP A 123 -17.58 0.53 -10.28
CA ASP A 123 -18.03 -0.84 -10.44
C ASP A 123 -16.88 -1.84 -10.30
N ILE A 124 -15.69 -1.46 -10.76
CA ILE A 124 -14.48 -2.24 -10.58
C ILE A 124 -14.16 -2.36 -9.08
N LEU A 125 -14.15 -1.25 -8.32
CA LEU A 125 -13.83 -1.27 -6.90
C LEU A 125 -14.91 -1.91 -6.02
N LYS A 126 -16.18 -1.95 -6.44
CA LYS A 126 -17.22 -2.74 -5.75
C LYS A 126 -16.85 -4.21 -5.59
N ARG A 127 -16.06 -4.76 -6.51
CA ARG A 127 -15.60 -6.15 -6.44
C ARG A 127 -14.63 -6.42 -5.28
N CYS A 128 -14.13 -5.36 -4.63
CA CYS A 128 -13.35 -5.46 -3.40
C CYS A 128 -14.21 -5.64 -2.14
N GLU A 129 -15.53 -5.85 -2.30
CA GLU A 129 -16.50 -6.13 -1.22
C GLU A 129 -16.73 -4.99 -0.23
N PHE A 130 -16.49 -3.73 -0.60
CA PHE A 130 -16.86 -2.58 0.21
C PHE A 130 -18.37 -2.50 0.45
N LYS A 131 -18.77 -2.18 1.67
CA LYS A 131 -20.17 -2.01 2.07
C LYS A 131 -20.42 -0.58 2.52
N SER A 132 -21.63 -0.10 2.30
CA SER A 132 -22.05 1.20 2.83
C SER A 132 -21.89 1.24 4.35
N GLY A 133 -21.20 2.25 4.86
CA GLY A 133 -20.91 2.41 6.28
C GLY A 133 -19.59 1.82 6.76
N ASP A 134 -18.90 1.01 5.94
CA ASP A 134 -17.58 0.47 6.30
C ASP A 134 -16.63 1.61 6.67
N LYS A 135 -15.81 1.38 7.69
CA LYS A 135 -14.69 2.23 8.03
C LYS A 135 -13.47 1.84 7.22
N VAL A 136 -13.06 2.69 6.29
CA VAL A 136 -11.97 2.43 5.37
C VAL A 136 -10.77 3.30 5.65
N GLY A 137 -9.60 2.66 5.80
CA GLY A 137 -8.32 3.31 5.91
C GLY A 137 -7.61 3.37 4.56
N ILE A 138 -7.27 4.57 4.08
CA ILE A 138 -6.45 4.74 2.87
C ILE A 138 -5.00 4.93 3.29
N VAL A 139 -4.13 4.12 2.72
CA VAL A 139 -2.69 4.11 2.99
C VAL A 139 -1.97 4.64 1.76
N GLY A 140 -1.40 5.82 1.89
CA GLY A 140 -0.49 6.41 0.92
C GLY A 140 0.97 6.20 1.32
N TRP A 141 1.79 7.23 1.14
CA TRP A 141 3.23 7.18 1.41
C TRP A 141 3.69 8.19 2.47
N LYS A 142 2.83 9.17 2.82
CA LYS A 142 3.16 10.25 3.76
C LYS A 142 2.38 10.11 5.06
N ASN A 143 3.11 10.08 6.18
CA ASN A 143 2.51 10.20 7.49
C ASN A 143 2.35 11.69 7.84
N PHE A 144 1.13 12.20 7.78
CA PHE A 144 0.84 13.59 8.12
C PHE A 144 0.88 13.78 9.64
N THR A 145 1.55 14.85 10.09
CA THR A 145 1.73 15.19 11.51
C THR A 145 1.52 16.69 11.74
N SER A 146 0.64 17.31 10.96
CA SER A 146 0.29 18.72 11.13
C SER A 146 -0.35 18.96 12.50
N LYS A 147 -0.05 20.11 13.11
CA LYS A 147 -0.70 20.57 14.34
C LYS A 147 -1.97 21.38 14.07
N TYR A 148 -2.21 21.71 12.80
CA TYR A 148 -3.27 22.62 12.37
C TYR A 148 -4.37 21.92 11.56
N GLU A 149 -4.11 20.70 11.13
CA GLU A 149 -5.00 19.96 10.24
C GLU A 149 -5.51 18.67 10.89
N ASP A 150 -6.65 18.19 10.45
CA ASP A 150 -7.06 16.81 10.72
C ASP A 150 -6.26 15.86 9.82
N ASN A 151 -5.18 15.32 10.36
CA ASN A 151 -4.27 14.43 9.64
C ASN A 151 -4.95 13.17 9.09
N ALA A 152 -6.07 12.77 9.70
CA ALA A 152 -6.84 11.62 9.23
C ALA A 152 -7.67 11.93 7.97
N GLN A 153 -7.81 13.23 7.61
CA GLN A 153 -8.51 13.67 6.40
C GLN A 153 -7.57 14.20 5.31
N LEU A 154 -6.25 14.11 5.52
CA LEU A 154 -5.25 14.45 4.50
C LEU A 154 -4.87 13.18 3.71
N PHE A 155 -5.04 13.21 2.40
CA PHE A 155 -4.75 12.09 1.52
C PHE A 155 -3.67 12.47 0.49
N ASP A 156 -2.70 11.59 0.30
CA ASP A 156 -1.59 11.70 -0.64
C ASP A 156 -1.69 10.66 -1.78
N VAL A 157 -2.89 10.26 -2.09
CA VAL A 157 -3.23 9.34 -3.18
C VAL A 157 -4.14 10.05 -4.20
N PRO A 158 -4.27 9.56 -5.44
CA PRO A 158 -5.11 10.19 -6.45
C PRO A 158 -6.54 10.45 -5.95
N TYR A 159 -7.02 11.66 -6.18
CA TYR A 159 -8.35 12.09 -5.72
C TYR A 159 -9.46 11.13 -6.17
N TYR A 160 -9.42 10.68 -7.43
CA TYR A 160 -10.46 9.80 -7.96
C TYR A 160 -10.56 8.45 -7.22
N VAL A 161 -9.45 7.97 -6.63
CA VAL A 161 -9.47 6.75 -5.80
C VAL A 161 -10.20 7.02 -4.48
N VAL A 162 -9.83 8.11 -3.79
CA VAL A 162 -10.45 8.51 -2.52
C VAL A 162 -11.94 8.77 -2.69
N ASP A 163 -12.29 9.52 -3.73
CA ASP A 163 -13.67 9.91 -4.05
C ASP A 163 -14.54 8.69 -4.36
N THR A 164 -14.04 7.79 -5.20
CA THR A 164 -14.73 6.53 -5.52
C THR A 164 -14.99 5.68 -4.26
N ILE A 165 -14.02 5.59 -3.36
CA ILE A 165 -14.21 4.85 -2.11
C ILE A 165 -15.26 5.53 -1.23
N LYS A 166 -15.23 6.88 -1.11
CA LYS A 166 -16.25 7.64 -0.41
C LYS A 166 -17.65 7.45 -1.01
N GLU A 167 -17.74 7.33 -2.32
CA GLU A 167 -19.02 7.02 -2.98
C GLU A 167 -19.55 5.61 -2.67
N LEU A 168 -18.67 4.67 -2.35
CA LEU A 168 -19.03 3.28 -2.03
C LEU A 168 -19.43 3.12 -0.56
N VAL A 169 -18.68 3.73 0.36
CA VAL A 169 -18.82 3.47 1.80
C VAL A 169 -19.42 4.66 2.57
N GLY A 170 -19.46 5.85 1.98
CA GLY A 170 -19.84 7.09 2.65
C GLY A 170 -18.63 7.86 3.19
N SER A 171 -18.86 8.75 4.16
CA SER A 171 -17.83 9.63 4.71
C SER A 171 -16.83 8.96 5.65
N ASN A 172 -16.99 7.67 5.94
CA ASN A 172 -16.21 6.93 6.93
C ASN A 172 -14.84 6.48 6.38
N VAL A 173 -14.11 7.40 5.74
CA VAL A 173 -12.84 7.18 5.06
C VAL A 173 -11.75 8.05 5.70
N PHE A 174 -10.64 7.44 6.08
CA PHE A 174 -9.56 8.07 6.84
C PHE A 174 -8.19 7.74 6.26
N ASN A 175 -7.22 8.65 6.40
CA ASN A 175 -5.82 8.32 6.16
C ASN A 175 -5.34 7.36 7.25
N ALA A 176 -4.81 6.22 6.83
CA ALA A 176 -4.29 5.16 7.70
C ALA A 176 -2.79 4.87 7.48
N THR A 177 -2.06 5.77 6.81
CA THR A 177 -0.63 5.60 6.50
C THR A 177 0.21 5.42 7.77
N ARG A 178 -0.21 6.03 8.89
CA ARG A 178 0.44 5.87 10.19
C ARG A 178 0.49 4.42 10.71
N LEU A 179 -0.40 3.54 10.24
CA LEU A 179 -0.37 2.11 10.59
C LEU A 179 0.86 1.40 10.02
N PHE A 180 1.47 1.98 8.99
CA PHE A 180 2.69 1.44 8.35
C PHE A 180 3.96 2.17 8.82
N ILE A 181 3.96 3.49 8.87
CA ILE A 181 5.17 4.32 9.07
C ILE A 181 5.07 5.33 10.22
N GLY A 182 4.05 5.24 11.05
CA GLY A 182 3.93 5.99 12.30
C GLY A 182 4.83 5.41 13.39
N GLU A 183 4.79 6.00 14.59
CA GLU A 183 5.62 5.62 15.74
C GLU A 183 5.48 4.13 16.10
N ASP A 184 4.26 3.58 16.04
CA ASP A 184 3.95 2.15 16.18
C ASP A 184 3.62 1.49 14.83
N GLY A 185 4.15 2.02 13.72
CA GLY A 185 3.86 1.52 12.38
C GLY A 185 4.43 0.13 12.13
N ALA A 186 3.75 -0.66 11.31
CA ALA A 186 4.13 -2.04 11.02
C ALA A 186 5.54 -2.17 10.42
N ARG A 187 5.99 -1.14 9.67
CA ARG A 187 7.33 -1.09 9.06
C ARG A 187 8.40 -0.51 9.99
N CYS A 188 7.99 0.18 11.06
CA CYS A 188 8.90 0.85 11.99
C CYS A 188 9.14 0.03 13.26
N THR A 189 8.34 -0.97 13.53
CA THR A 189 8.55 -1.89 14.66
C THR A 189 9.52 -2.97 14.25
N ASN A 190 10.68 -2.98 14.89
CA ASN A 190 11.74 -3.92 14.62
C ASN A 190 11.31 -5.37 14.78
N ASN A 191 11.56 -6.15 13.74
CA ASN A 191 12.10 -7.47 13.95
C ASN A 191 13.57 -7.34 13.61
N VAL A 192 14.35 -7.18 14.64
CA VAL A 192 15.76 -7.48 14.55
C VAL A 192 15.85 -8.99 14.66
N ASN A 193 16.11 -9.64 13.56
CA ASN A 193 16.81 -10.91 13.52
C ASN A 193 17.75 -10.88 12.34
#